data_a566402e3c421170290e74092f64b9a9
#
_entry.id   a566402e3c421170290e74092f64b9a9
#
_cell.length_a   1.000
_cell.length_b   1.000
_cell.length_c   1.000
_cell.angle_alpha   90.00
_cell.angle_beta   90.00
_cell.angle_gamma   90.00
#
_symmetry.space_group_name_H-M   'P 1'
#
loop_
_entity.id
_entity.type
_entity.pdbx_description
1 polymer ?
#
loop_
_entity_poly.entity_id
_entity_poly.type
_entity_poly.pdbx_seq_one_letter_code
_entity_poly.pdbx_strand_id
1 'polypeptide(L)'
;MTPHCNEKGRYESTKEQLKANHEIGLMLSNRSALAIVDNKYKVILSEDSSFSPYVIKAYWDQGKYKEARLDNTLEYKSLEELLSKNLN
;
A
#
# COMPACT_ATOMS: atom_id res chain seq x y z
N MET A 1 -5.10 -4.23 4.93
CA MET A 1 -3.65 -4.20 4.70
C MET A 1 -3.17 -5.62 4.37
N THR A 2 -2.40 -5.78 3.32
CA THR A 2 -1.94 -7.09 2.86
C THR A 2 -0.41 -7.16 2.91
N PRO A 3 0.15 -7.90 3.87
CA PRO A 3 1.61 -8.08 3.95
C PRO A 3 2.07 -9.13 2.93
N HIS A 4 3.38 -9.14 2.66
CA HIS A 4 4.02 -10.12 1.76
C HIS A 4 3.38 -10.17 0.38
N CYS A 5 2.97 -9.02 -0.16
CA CYS A 5 2.24 -8.96 -1.42
C CYS A 5 3.09 -9.37 -2.64
N ASN A 6 4.42 -9.41 -2.48
CA ASN A 6 5.34 -9.89 -3.50
C ASN A 6 5.31 -11.41 -3.65
N GLU A 7 4.70 -12.15 -2.72
CA GLU A 7 4.57 -13.59 -2.84
C GLU A 7 3.53 -13.95 -3.89
N LYS A 8 3.76 -15.06 -4.58
CA LYS A 8 2.94 -15.49 -5.70
C LYS A 8 1.46 -15.57 -5.34
N GLY A 9 0.63 -14.91 -6.13
CA GLY A 9 -0.83 -14.93 -5.99
C GLY A 9 -1.41 -13.94 -5.00
N ARG A 10 -0.61 -13.35 -4.11
CA ARG A 10 -1.13 -12.43 -3.09
C ARG A 10 -1.58 -11.10 -3.68
N TYR A 11 -0.81 -10.56 -4.61
CA TYR A 11 -1.17 -9.32 -5.29
C TYR A 11 -2.50 -9.46 -6.03
N GLU A 12 -2.63 -10.51 -6.84
CA GLU A 12 -3.83 -10.75 -7.64
C GLU A 12 -5.05 -11.00 -6.74
N SER A 13 -4.89 -11.77 -5.68
CA SER A 13 -5.96 -12.05 -4.73
C SER A 13 -6.44 -10.77 -4.04
N THR A 14 -5.52 -9.92 -3.62
CA THR A 14 -5.87 -8.65 -2.98
C THR A 14 -6.60 -7.72 -3.94
N LYS A 15 -6.13 -7.64 -5.18
CA LYS A 15 -6.75 -6.81 -6.22
C LYS A 15 -8.22 -7.21 -6.43
N GLU A 16 -8.50 -8.51 -6.47
CA GLU A 16 -9.88 -9.00 -6.62
C GLU A 16 -10.73 -8.69 -5.39
N GLN A 17 -10.17 -8.82 -4.20
CA GLN A 17 -10.89 -8.50 -2.96
C GLN A 17 -11.26 -7.02 -2.89
N LEU A 18 -10.36 -6.14 -3.30
CA LEU A 18 -10.62 -4.71 -3.31
C LEU A 18 -11.75 -4.34 -4.27
N LYS A 19 -11.82 -5.04 -5.40
CA LYS A 19 -12.90 -4.84 -6.36
C LYS A 19 -14.25 -5.19 -5.76
N ALA A 20 -14.31 -6.31 -5.05
CA ALA A 20 -15.56 -6.79 -4.44
C ALA A 20 -16.00 -5.92 -3.26
N ASN A 21 -15.06 -5.42 -2.48
CA ASN A 21 -15.35 -4.72 -1.22
C ASN A 21 -15.38 -3.20 -1.33
N HIS A 22 -14.95 -2.63 -2.46
CA HIS A 22 -14.90 -1.17 -2.69
C HIS A 22 -14.04 -0.43 -1.64
N GLU A 23 -12.99 -1.08 -1.17
CA GLU A 23 -12.11 -0.53 -0.15
C GLU A 23 -10.80 -0.04 -0.74
N ILE A 24 -10.10 0.82 0.03
CA ILE A 24 -8.72 1.19 -0.27
C ILE A 24 -7.81 0.16 0.38
N GLY A 25 -6.94 -0.44 -0.42
CA GLY A 25 -6.00 -1.43 0.06
C GLY A 25 -4.58 -0.89 0.16
N LEU A 26 -3.85 -1.41 1.12
CA LEU A 26 -2.42 -1.15 1.28
C LEU A 26 -1.70 -2.48 1.14
N MET A 27 -0.91 -2.62 0.10
CA MET A 27 -0.17 -3.85 -0.22
C MET A 27 1.28 -3.66 0.13
N LEU A 28 1.78 -4.48 1.05
CA LEU A 28 3.16 -4.39 1.53
C LEU A 28 3.96 -5.60 1.08
N SER A 29 5.11 -5.35 0.47
CA SER A 29 6.04 -6.42 0.15
C SER A 29 6.85 -6.83 1.38
N ASN A 30 7.65 -7.88 1.26
CA ASN A 30 8.66 -8.19 2.28
C ASN A 30 9.59 -6.98 2.43
N ARG A 31 10.16 -6.78 3.61
CA ARG A 31 11.07 -5.69 3.95
C ARG A 31 10.45 -4.30 3.85
N SER A 32 9.13 -4.22 3.91
CA SER A 32 8.42 -2.96 4.02
C SER A 32 7.60 -2.94 5.29
N ALA A 33 7.32 -1.75 5.80
CA ALA A 33 6.50 -1.58 6.99
C ALA A 33 5.72 -0.27 6.90
N LEU A 34 4.57 -0.26 7.55
CA LEU A 34 3.76 0.94 7.69
C LEU A 34 3.57 1.19 9.18
N ALA A 35 4.15 2.28 9.68
CA ALA A 35 3.99 2.68 11.07
C ALA A 35 2.82 3.66 11.17
N ILE A 36 1.91 3.42 12.11
CA ILE A 36 0.74 4.28 12.31
C ILE A 36 0.74 4.74 13.78
N VAL A 37 0.80 6.04 13.97
CA VAL A 37 0.81 6.66 15.30
C VAL A 37 -0.03 7.94 15.26
N ASP A 38 -0.99 8.07 16.17
CA ASP A 38 -1.81 9.28 16.34
C ASP A 38 -2.42 9.79 15.02
N ASN A 39 -3.06 8.91 14.25
CA ASN A 39 -3.68 9.23 12.96
C ASN A 39 -2.69 9.74 11.92
N LYS A 40 -1.43 9.36 12.06
CA LYS A 40 -0.38 9.66 11.08
C LYS A 40 0.30 8.37 10.67
N TYR A 41 0.90 8.35 9.48
CA TYR A 41 1.58 7.18 8.98
C TYR A 41 2.99 7.49 8.51
N LYS A 42 3.82 6.47 8.50
CA LYS A 42 5.18 6.53 7.96
C LYS A 42 5.47 5.25 7.20
N VAL A 43 6.02 5.38 5.99
CA VAL A 43 6.42 4.24 5.17
C VAL A 43 7.90 3.96 5.40
N ILE A 44 8.23 2.72 5.71
CA ILE A 44 9.60 2.29 5.97
C ILE A 44 9.94 1.17 4.98
N LEU A 45 10.95 1.41 4.14
CA LEU A 45 11.43 0.43 3.17
C LEU A 45 12.88 0.09 3.49
N SER A 46 13.15 -1.19 3.73
CA SER A 46 14.49 -1.69 4.02
C SER A 46 15.07 -2.31 2.75
N GLU A 47 15.83 -1.53 1.99
CA GLU A 47 16.36 -1.96 0.71
C GLU A 47 17.46 -3.04 0.86
N ASP A 48 17.51 -3.91 -0.13
CA ASP A 48 18.46 -5.01 -0.22
C ASP A 48 18.86 -5.13 -1.69
N SER A 49 20.09 -5.60 -1.95
CA SER A 49 20.61 -5.74 -3.31
C SER A 49 19.82 -6.73 -4.18
N SER A 50 19.11 -7.66 -3.56
CA SER A 50 18.36 -8.70 -4.27
C SER A 50 16.86 -8.39 -4.41
N PHE A 51 16.37 -7.35 -3.75
CA PHE A 51 14.93 -7.10 -3.71
C PHE A 51 14.64 -5.63 -3.40
N SER A 52 13.74 -5.04 -4.18
CA SER A 52 13.28 -3.66 -3.97
C SER A 52 11.91 -3.69 -3.29
N PRO A 53 11.84 -3.39 -1.99
CA PRO A 53 10.58 -3.42 -1.26
C PRO A 53 9.63 -2.30 -1.71
N TYR A 54 8.35 -2.51 -1.47
CA TYR A 54 7.33 -1.51 -1.85
C TYR A 54 6.16 -1.53 -0.89
N VAL A 55 5.48 -0.39 -0.82
CA VAL A 55 4.14 -0.27 -0.26
C VAL A 55 3.28 0.35 -1.37
N ILE A 56 2.19 -0.30 -1.71
CA ILE A 56 1.28 0.14 -2.76
C ILE A 56 -0.06 0.50 -2.14
N LYS A 57 -0.57 1.68 -2.50
CA LYS A 57 -1.93 2.09 -2.22
C LYS A 57 -2.77 1.79 -3.46
N ALA A 58 -3.85 1.04 -3.32
CA ALA A 58 -4.65 0.59 -4.43
C ALA A 58 -6.14 0.68 -4.14
N TYR A 59 -6.94 0.96 -5.17
CA TYR A 59 -8.39 0.96 -5.09
C TYR A 59 -9.02 0.87 -6.46
N TRP A 60 -10.32 0.54 -6.49
CA TRP A 60 -11.11 0.56 -7.70
C TRP A 60 -12.02 1.79 -7.69
N ASP A 61 -12.07 2.50 -8.79
CA ASP A 61 -12.90 3.69 -8.95
C ASP A 61 -13.64 3.61 -10.28
N GLN A 62 -14.97 3.56 -10.22
CA GLN A 62 -15.84 3.46 -11.40
C GLN A 62 -15.44 2.31 -12.34
N GLY A 63 -15.12 1.16 -11.77
CA GLY A 63 -14.73 -0.02 -12.52
C GLY A 63 -13.29 -0.03 -13.01
N LYS A 64 -12.49 0.97 -12.64
CA LYS A 64 -11.08 1.06 -13.02
C LYS A 64 -10.17 0.86 -11.82
N TYR A 65 -9.17 0.00 -11.98
CA TYR A 65 -8.17 -0.23 -10.95
C TYR A 65 -7.11 0.86 -10.99
N LYS A 66 -6.82 1.41 -9.82
CA LYS A 66 -5.78 2.44 -9.66
C LYS A 66 -4.84 2.06 -8.54
N GLU A 67 -3.54 2.27 -8.75
CA GLU A 67 -2.54 2.02 -7.72
C GLU A 67 -1.39 3.00 -7.82
N ALA A 68 -0.72 3.23 -6.69
CA ALA A 68 0.48 4.04 -6.64
C ALA A 68 1.43 3.49 -5.58
N ARG A 69 2.73 3.52 -5.86
CA ARG A 69 3.74 3.14 -4.89
C ARG A 69 4.02 4.31 -3.96
N LEU A 70 4.19 3.99 -2.68
CA LEU A 70 4.53 4.97 -1.66
C LEU A 70 6.01 4.87 -1.36
N ASP A 71 6.71 6.01 -1.40
CA ASP A 71 8.13 6.06 -1.08
C ASP A 71 8.37 6.14 0.42
N ASN A 72 9.61 5.90 0.84
CA ASN A 72 10.03 6.15 2.21
C ASN A 72 9.65 7.58 2.62
N THR A 73 9.09 7.71 3.81
CA THR A 73 8.76 9.02 4.35
C THR A 73 9.74 9.38 5.46
N LEU A 74 10.25 10.61 5.43
CA LEU A 74 11.14 11.12 6.49
C LEU A 74 10.35 11.57 7.71
N GLU A 75 9.10 11.96 7.50
CA GLU A 75 8.21 12.44 8.54
C GLU A 75 6.88 11.73 8.47
N TYR A 76 6.14 11.72 9.57
CA TYR A 76 4.79 11.18 9.60
C TYR A 76 3.85 12.08 8.80
N LYS A 77 2.96 11.44 8.02
CA LYS A 77 1.96 12.12 7.18
C LYS A 77 0.56 11.78 7.67
N SER A 78 -0.43 12.57 7.23
CA SER A 78 -1.81 12.37 7.62
C SER A 78 -2.37 11.03 7.14
N LEU A 79 -2.93 10.25 8.05
CA LEU A 79 -3.58 9.00 7.73
C LEU A 79 -4.83 9.21 6.85
N GLU A 80 -5.51 10.33 7.01
CA GLU A 80 -6.68 10.66 6.19
C GLU A 80 -6.33 10.75 4.70
N GLU A 81 -5.18 11.34 4.39
CA GLU A 81 -4.70 11.40 3.00
C GLU A 81 -4.42 10.02 2.44
N LEU A 82 -3.85 9.15 3.27
CA LEU A 82 -3.53 7.78 2.84
C LEU A 82 -4.81 7.02 2.50
N LEU A 83 -5.87 7.21 3.28
CA LEU A 83 -7.11 6.47 3.13
C LEU A 83 -8.11 7.14 2.18
N SER A 84 -7.74 8.22 1.52
CA SER A 84 -8.58 8.86 0.51
C SER A 84 -8.35 8.21 -0.86
N LYS A 85 -9.36 8.27 -1.74
CA LYS A 85 -9.24 7.80 -3.13
C LYS A 85 -8.52 8.84 -3.97
N ASN A 86 -7.27 9.10 -3.63
CA ASN A 86 -6.42 10.07 -4.28
C ASN A 86 -4.99 9.53 -4.33
N LEU A 87 -4.39 9.51 -5.52
CA LEU A 87 -3.05 8.97 -5.71
C LEU A 87 -1.95 10.03 -5.66
N ASN A 88 -2.28 11.26 -5.43
CA ASN A 88 -1.31 12.35 -5.35
C ASN A 88 -0.65 12.45 -3.99
#